data_0a413c12ffcf9f551bc62a29a91bb9f8
#
_entry.id   0a413c12ffcf9f551bc62a29a91bb9f8
#
_cell.length_a   1.000
_cell.length_b   1.000
_cell.length_c   1.000
_cell.angle_alpha   90.00
_cell.angle_beta   90.00
_cell.angle_gamma   90.00
#
_symmetry.space_group_name_H-M   'P 1'
#
loop_
_entity.id
_entity.type
_entity.pdbx_description
1 polymer ?
#
loop_
_entity_poly.entity_id
_entity_poly.type
_entity_poly.pdbx_seq_one_letter_code
_entity_poly.pdbx_strand_id
1 'polypeptide(L)'
;MAKLFIICGHGAGDPGCCAGGCTEAERVRALGQRIKELGGSEVELGDTSRNWYADGGLNRLSTDAPVVELHMDASGIATAHGAHVIIKEGFEPDEYDNALADKLAAFMPGRSEKLVRRSDLANPNRAAARGINYRLCENGFIDNDGDREKFNGNLDELARIYLECFGITAGSAPAAVPRPQPAQQETTENFGGTYRCTVDYLRVRDAPGLGGTEVAHYSSGETVTLDNWYKIADGYVWGRYTGYSGATRYIAVGKATGKPEADDYLVKVG
;
A
#
# COMPACT_ATOMS: atom_id res chain seq x y z
N MET A 1 4.69 -3.86 -27.11
CA MET A 1 5.69 -3.17 -26.25
C MET A 1 4.93 -2.52 -25.12
N ALA A 2 5.50 -2.45 -23.91
CA ALA A 2 4.87 -1.77 -22.80
C ALA A 2 4.69 -0.27 -23.12
N LYS A 3 3.53 0.27 -22.72
CA LYS A 3 3.20 1.70 -22.85
C LYS A 3 3.45 2.48 -21.57
N LEU A 4 3.68 1.79 -20.47
CA LEU A 4 3.87 2.37 -19.14
C LEU A 4 4.78 1.49 -18.30
N PHE A 5 5.79 2.09 -17.67
CA PHE A 5 6.65 1.46 -16.66
C PHE A 5 6.34 2.05 -15.29
N ILE A 6 6.02 1.20 -14.32
CA ILE A 6 5.69 1.60 -12.94
C ILE A 6 6.84 1.26 -12.00
N ILE A 7 7.25 2.23 -11.19
CA ILE A 7 8.14 2.06 -10.04
C ILE A 7 7.33 2.30 -8.78
N CYS A 8 7.46 1.42 -7.79
CA CYS A 8 6.94 1.64 -6.45
C CYS A 8 8.04 2.26 -5.59
N GLY A 9 7.77 3.42 -5.01
CA GLY A 9 8.68 4.08 -4.07
C GLY A 9 8.98 3.22 -2.84
N HIS A 10 10.08 3.53 -2.15
CA HIS A 10 10.50 2.84 -0.92
C HIS A 10 10.74 1.32 -1.10
N GLY A 11 10.70 0.54 -0.02
CA GLY A 11 10.87 -0.93 -0.02
C GLY A 11 12.26 -1.40 0.37
N ALA A 12 12.51 -2.71 0.31
CA ALA A 12 13.78 -3.32 0.75
C ALA A 12 14.21 -2.88 2.16
N GLY A 13 13.23 -2.87 3.10
CA GLY A 13 13.45 -2.46 4.49
C GLY A 13 13.15 -0.98 4.79
N ASP A 14 12.93 -0.14 3.77
CA ASP A 14 12.45 1.23 3.91
C ASP A 14 10.92 1.26 3.80
N PRO A 15 10.19 1.54 4.88
CA PRO A 15 8.73 1.59 4.85
C PRO A 15 8.17 2.87 4.20
N GLY A 16 9.01 3.89 3.95
CA GLY A 16 8.55 5.24 3.68
C GLY A 16 7.86 5.86 4.89
N CYS A 17 6.98 6.81 4.65
CA CYS A 17 6.17 7.37 5.72
C CYS A 17 5.14 6.37 6.25
N CYS A 18 4.86 6.45 7.55
CA CYS A 18 3.97 5.54 8.26
C CYS A 18 2.88 6.32 9.00
N ALA A 19 1.63 6.03 8.73
CA ALA A 19 0.49 6.63 9.43
C ALA A 19 -0.74 5.72 9.38
N GLY A 20 -1.59 5.79 10.40
CA GLY A 20 -2.85 5.05 10.45
C GLY A 20 -2.71 3.53 10.30
N GLY A 21 -1.58 2.96 10.76
CA GLY A 21 -1.30 1.52 10.63
C GLY A 21 -0.91 1.08 9.22
N CYS A 22 -0.59 2.01 8.33
CA CYS A 22 -0.14 1.75 6.97
C CYS A 22 1.30 2.25 6.77
N THR A 23 2.03 1.64 5.86
CA THR A 23 3.30 2.16 5.34
C THR A 23 3.11 2.62 3.89
N GLU A 24 3.83 3.65 3.49
CA GLU A 24 3.82 4.12 2.12
C GLU A 24 4.25 3.01 1.15
N ALA A 25 5.33 2.30 1.50
CA ALA A 25 5.83 1.19 0.69
C ALA A 25 4.76 0.14 0.36
N GLU A 26 3.90 -0.23 1.33
CA GLU A 26 2.80 -1.18 1.10
C GLU A 26 1.71 -0.59 0.21
N ARG A 27 1.37 0.69 0.41
CA ARG A 27 0.30 1.35 -0.35
C ARG A 27 0.66 1.47 -1.83
N VAL A 28 1.86 1.99 -2.14
CA VAL A 28 2.29 2.16 -3.52
C VAL A 28 2.52 0.83 -4.24
N ARG A 29 2.91 -0.23 -3.52
CA ARG A 29 3.00 -1.58 -4.09
C ARG A 29 1.63 -2.15 -4.43
N ALA A 30 0.66 -1.94 -3.57
CA ALA A 30 -0.71 -2.34 -3.83
C ALA A 30 -1.27 -1.63 -5.08
N LEU A 31 -0.99 -0.32 -5.24
CA LEU A 31 -1.40 0.43 -6.42
C LEU A 31 -0.64 -0.05 -7.67
N GLY A 32 0.68 -0.18 -7.60
CA GLY A 32 1.50 -0.64 -8.73
C GLY A 32 1.09 -2.02 -9.24
N GLN A 33 0.84 -2.96 -8.31
CA GLN A 33 0.33 -4.28 -8.64
C GLN A 33 -1.05 -4.19 -9.32
N ARG A 34 -1.94 -3.32 -8.82
CA ARG A 34 -3.27 -3.16 -9.38
C ARG A 34 -3.24 -2.54 -10.79
N ILE A 35 -2.38 -1.55 -11.02
CA ILE A 35 -2.14 -0.99 -12.35
C ILE A 35 -1.65 -2.09 -13.31
N LYS A 36 -0.71 -2.92 -12.87
CA LYS A 36 -0.19 -4.04 -13.66
C LYS A 36 -1.26 -5.08 -13.99
N GLU A 37 -2.08 -5.46 -13.02
CA GLU A 37 -3.18 -6.43 -13.20
C GLU A 37 -4.19 -5.94 -14.24
N LEU A 38 -4.61 -4.68 -14.14
CA LEU A 38 -5.59 -4.09 -15.05
C LEU A 38 -5.01 -3.75 -16.44
N GLY A 39 -3.75 -3.36 -16.51
CA GLY A 39 -3.07 -2.96 -17.75
C GLY A 39 -2.41 -4.12 -18.51
N GLY A 40 -2.31 -5.29 -17.90
CA GLY A 40 -1.79 -6.51 -18.52
C GLY A 40 -0.40 -6.34 -19.13
N SER A 41 -0.24 -6.75 -20.40
CA SER A 41 1.05 -6.68 -21.10
C SER A 41 1.47 -5.27 -21.50
N GLU A 42 0.57 -4.29 -21.45
CA GLU A 42 0.87 -2.89 -21.78
C GLU A 42 1.53 -2.13 -20.62
N VAL A 43 1.52 -2.70 -19.41
CA VAL A 43 2.21 -2.17 -18.23
C VAL A 43 3.38 -3.09 -17.86
N GLU A 44 4.53 -2.50 -17.59
CA GLU A 44 5.65 -3.15 -16.94
C GLU A 44 5.75 -2.65 -15.51
N LEU A 45 5.78 -3.57 -14.54
CA LEU A 45 5.98 -3.26 -13.14
C LEU A 45 7.42 -3.56 -12.76
N GLY A 46 8.15 -2.55 -12.33
CA GLY A 46 9.50 -2.70 -11.82
C GLY A 46 9.56 -3.64 -10.62
N ASP A 47 10.71 -4.22 -10.36
CA ASP A 47 10.92 -5.14 -9.25
C ASP A 47 10.52 -4.49 -7.91
N THR A 48 9.44 -4.98 -7.32
CA THR A 48 8.85 -4.44 -6.09
C THR A 48 9.60 -4.85 -4.82
N SER A 49 10.55 -5.77 -4.92
CA SER A 49 11.43 -6.14 -3.80
C SER A 49 12.56 -5.13 -3.57
N ARG A 50 12.75 -4.18 -4.50
CA ARG A 50 13.83 -3.19 -4.48
C ARG A 50 13.37 -1.85 -3.90
N ASN A 51 14.34 -1.09 -3.41
CA ASN A 51 14.24 0.35 -3.24
C ASN A 51 15.00 1.04 -4.38
N TRP A 52 14.27 1.48 -5.42
CA TRP A 52 14.82 2.06 -6.64
C TRP A 52 15.61 3.36 -6.40
N TYR A 53 15.28 4.08 -5.33
CA TYR A 53 16.05 5.24 -4.88
C TYR A 53 17.38 4.81 -4.25
N ALA A 54 17.36 3.91 -3.28
CA ALA A 54 18.53 3.54 -2.49
C ALA A 54 19.59 2.81 -3.35
N ASP A 55 19.15 1.94 -4.26
CA ASP A 55 20.05 1.15 -5.11
C ASP A 55 20.40 1.84 -6.46
N GLY A 56 19.88 3.04 -6.68
CA GLY A 56 20.11 3.78 -7.92
C GLY A 56 19.56 3.08 -9.17
N GLY A 57 18.40 2.43 -9.05
CA GLY A 57 17.81 1.59 -10.10
C GLY A 57 17.65 2.30 -11.44
N LEU A 58 17.25 3.58 -11.43
CA LEU A 58 17.12 4.40 -12.64
C LEU A 58 18.42 4.59 -13.42
N ASN A 59 19.58 4.49 -12.76
CA ASN A 59 20.87 4.57 -13.47
C ASN A 59 21.10 3.37 -14.42
N ARG A 60 20.37 2.28 -14.25
CA ARG A 60 20.49 1.04 -15.02
C ARG A 60 19.23 0.68 -15.79
N LEU A 61 18.14 1.40 -15.58
CA LEU A 61 16.88 1.12 -16.27
C LEU A 61 17.04 1.38 -17.79
N SER A 62 16.63 0.42 -18.60
CA SER A 62 16.51 0.56 -20.04
C SER A 62 15.05 0.32 -20.41
N THR A 63 14.37 1.36 -20.83
CA THR A 63 12.97 1.32 -21.26
C THR A 63 12.70 2.47 -22.22
N ASP A 64 11.86 2.23 -23.22
CA ASP A 64 11.29 3.26 -24.09
C ASP A 64 9.91 3.73 -23.59
N ALA A 65 9.34 3.01 -22.61
CA ALA A 65 8.06 3.37 -22.01
C ALA A 65 8.21 4.56 -21.06
N PRO A 66 7.24 5.49 -21.02
CA PRO A 66 7.13 6.48 -19.95
C PRO A 66 7.15 5.82 -18.58
N VAL A 67 7.86 6.42 -17.64
CA VAL A 67 8.03 5.90 -16.27
C VAL A 67 7.25 6.73 -15.29
N VAL A 68 6.48 6.07 -14.44
CA VAL A 68 5.81 6.67 -13.28
C VAL A 68 6.35 6.02 -12.01
N GLU A 69 6.83 6.84 -11.08
CA GLU A 69 7.16 6.41 -9.73
C GLU A 69 6.03 6.80 -8.77
N LEU A 70 5.53 5.82 -8.03
CA LEU A 70 4.38 5.97 -7.12
C LEU A 70 4.85 6.26 -5.71
N HIS A 71 4.28 7.31 -5.10
CA HIS A 71 4.52 7.75 -3.73
C HIS A 71 3.21 8.16 -3.04
N MET A 72 3.27 8.36 -1.74
CA MET A 72 2.30 9.10 -0.93
C MET A 72 3.05 10.11 -0.07
N ASP A 73 2.64 11.37 -0.16
CA ASP A 73 3.25 12.48 0.56
C ASP A 73 3.02 12.36 2.08
N ALA A 74 3.83 13.06 2.86
CA ALA A 74 3.64 13.27 4.29
C ALA A 74 4.23 14.62 4.69
N SER A 75 3.49 15.40 5.47
CA SER A 75 3.90 16.73 5.89
C SER A 75 4.05 16.90 7.40
N GLY A 76 3.55 15.96 8.20
CA GLY A 76 3.37 16.13 9.64
C GLY A 76 2.23 17.09 10.00
N ILE A 77 1.46 17.56 9.00
CA ILE A 77 0.33 18.49 9.18
C ILE A 77 -0.95 17.75 8.77
N ALA A 78 -1.78 17.38 9.72
CA ALA A 78 -2.99 16.56 9.47
C ALA A 78 -4.00 17.18 8.48
N THR A 79 -3.92 18.50 8.24
CA THR A 79 -4.77 19.19 7.26
C THR A 79 -4.19 19.24 5.85
N ALA A 80 -2.94 18.84 5.65
CA ALA A 80 -2.36 18.71 4.32
C ALA A 80 -2.99 17.51 3.61
N HIS A 81 -3.46 17.70 2.37
CA HIS A 81 -4.15 16.68 1.60
C HIS A 81 -4.06 16.93 0.09
N GLY A 82 -4.40 15.92 -0.69
CA GLY A 82 -4.48 16.01 -2.15
C GLY A 82 -3.27 15.46 -2.90
N ALA A 83 -3.50 14.99 -4.12
CA ALA A 83 -2.47 14.44 -4.98
C ALA A 83 -1.80 15.49 -5.86
N HIS A 84 -0.56 15.22 -6.29
CA HIS A 84 0.14 16.04 -7.25
C HIS A 84 1.20 15.23 -8.02
N VAL A 85 1.62 15.77 -9.15
CA VAL A 85 2.68 15.20 -9.99
C VAL A 85 3.95 16.03 -9.87
N ILE A 86 5.07 15.37 -9.77
CA ILE A 86 6.40 16.01 -9.72
C ILE A 86 7.17 15.64 -10.97
N ILE A 87 7.67 16.67 -11.66
CA ILE A 87 8.60 16.54 -12.79
C ILE A 87 9.93 17.24 -12.47
N LYS A 88 10.96 16.90 -13.25
CA LYS A 88 12.26 17.56 -13.14
C LYS A 88 12.15 19.03 -13.54
N GLU A 89 12.67 19.93 -12.69
CA GLU A 89 12.80 21.36 -13.03
C GLU A 89 13.63 21.57 -14.30
N GLY A 90 13.17 22.51 -15.14
CA GLY A 90 13.76 22.78 -16.45
C GLY A 90 13.15 21.96 -17.60
N PHE A 91 12.22 21.06 -17.31
CA PHE A 91 11.44 20.35 -18.33
C PHE A 91 10.02 20.95 -18.43
N GLU A 92 9.50 20.98 -19.65
CA GLU A 92 8.08 21.29 -19.85
C GLU A 92 7.26 20.00 -19.70
N PRO A 93 6.07 20.10 -19.06
CA PRO A 93 5.20 18.94 -18.88
C PRO A 93 4.68 18.45 -20.24
N ASP A 94 4.73 17.14 -20.42
CA ASP A 94 4.13 16.49 -21.56
C ASP A 94 2.63 16.19 -21.37
N GLU A 95 2.03 15.48 -22.33
CA GLU A 95 0.62 15.11 -22.27
C GLU A 95 0.28 14.17 -21.08
N TYR A 96 1.21 13.29 -20.71
CA TYR A 96 1.03 12.36 -19.59
C TYR A 96 1.09 13.09 -18.24
N ASP A 97 2.03 14.04 -18.10
CA ASP A 97 2.18 14.85 -16.90
C ASP A 97 0.91 15.66 -16.63
N ASN A 98 0.39 16.32 -17.68
CA ASN A 98 -0.83 17.12 -17.59
C ASN A 98 -2.06 16.26 -17.30
N ALA A 99 -2.21 15.12 -17.98
CA ALA A 99 -3.35 14.21 -17.78
C ALA A 99 -3.34 13.63 -16.35
N LEU A 100 -2.17 13.19 -15.85
CA LEU A 100 -2.03 12.70 -14.48
C LEU A 100 -2.32 13.80 -13.46
N ALA A 101 -1.75 15.00 -13.64
CA ALA A 101 -1.97 16.11 -12.71
C ALA A 101 -3.47 16.47 -12.62
N ASP A 102 -4.17 16.53 -13.75
CA ASP A 102 -5.61 16.83 -13.78
C ASP A 102 -6.45 15.74 -13.12
N LYS A 103 -6.22 14.48 -13.49
CA LYS A 103 -7.04 13.37 -13.02
C LYS A 103 -6.76 12.99 -11.57
N LEU A 104 -5.49 13.00 -11.15
CA LEU A 104 -5.14 12.73 -9.75
C LEU A 104 -5.64 13.86 -8.83
N ALA A 105 -5.53 15.13 -9.23
CA ALA A 105 -6.07 16.23 -8.44
C ALA A 105 -7.61 16.23 -8.39
N ALA A 106 -8.29 15.76 -9.43
CA ALA A 106 -9.75 15.58 -9.42
C ALA A 106 -10.15 14.40 -8.50
N PHE A 107 -9.39 13.32 -8.54
CA PHE A 107 -9.61 12.16 -7.67
C PHE A 107 -9.24 12.48 -6.21
N MET A 108 -8.12 13.12 -5.94
CA MET A 108 -7.61 13.45 -4.60
C MET A 108 -7.37 14.96 -4.52
N PRO A 109 -8.42 15.79 -4.36
CA PRO A 109 -8.30 17.25 -4.35
C PRO A 109 -7.64 17.74 -3.06
N GLY A 110 -7.04 18.95 -3.12
CA GLY A 110 -6.50 19.62 -1.93
C GLY A 110 -5.21 20.39 -2.17
N ARG A 111 -4.39 19.96 -3.13
CA ARG A 111 -3.16 20.71 -3.49
C ARG A 111 -3.50 21.94 -4.33
N SER A 112 -2.88 23.08 -3.99
CA SER A 112 -2.95 24.30 -4.80
C SER A 112 -2.19 24.14 -6.12
N GLU A 113 -1.07 23.40 -6.09
CA GLU A 113 -0.28 23.06 -7.26
C GLU A 113 -0.38 21.56 -7.52
N LYS A 114 -1.03 21.19 -8.62
CA LYS A 114 -1.20 19.79 -9.05
C LYS A 114 -0.02 19.25 -9.86
N LEU A 115 0.85 20.14 -10.36
CA LEU A 115 2.09 19.80 -11.06
C LEU A 115 3.22 20.68 -10.50
N VAL A 116 4.23 20.02 -9.93
CA VAL A 116 5.34 20.66 -9.22
C VAL A 116 6.65 20.36 -9.94
N ARG A 117 7.50 21.37 -10.12
CA ARG A 117 8.84 21.21 -10.67
C ARG A 117 9.86 21.15 -9.53
N ARG A 118 10.70 20.10 -9.51
CA ARG A 118 11.71 19.87 -8.46
C ARG A 118 13.09 19.61 -9.07
N SER A 119 14.13 20.20 -8.43
CA SER A 119 15.53 19.96 -8.81
C SER A 119 16.32 19.16 -7.78
N ASP A 120 15.77 18.98 -6.60
CA ASP A 120 16.42 18.38 -5.42
C ASP A 120 16.16 16.89 -5.24
N LEU A 121 15.28 16.27 -6.04
CA LEU A 121 14.98 14.86 -5.96
C LEU A 121 15.92 14.01 -6.80
N ALA A 122 16.44 12.92 -6.22
CA ALA A 122 17.46 12.10 -6.87
C ALA A 122 16.92 11.33 -8.10
N ASN A 123 15.74 10.71 -7.99
CA ASN A 123 15.22 9.89 -9.09
C ASN A 123 14.79 10.70 -10.31
N PRO A 124 14.09 11.85 -10.19
CA PRO A 124 13.89 12.76 -11.32
C PRO A 124 15.20 13.21 -11.99
N ASN A 125 16.24 13.49 -11.19
CA ASN A 125 17.55 13.89 -11.72
C ASN A 125 18.26 12.73 -12.46
N ARG A 126 18.20 11.50 -11.93
CA ARG A 126 18.76 10.30 -12.57
C ARG A 126 18.06 9.99 -13.89
N ALA A 127 16.72 10.06 -13.88
CA ALA A 127 15.93 9.84 -15.09
C ALA A 127 16.25 10.86 -16.19
N ALA A 128 16.32 12.14 -15.83
CA ALA A 128 16.67 13.21 -16.75
C ALA A 128 18.06 13.03 -17.35
N ALA A 129 19.06 12.65 -16.53
CA ALA A 129 20.43 12.38 -17.01
C ALA A 129 20.51 11.22 -18.01
N ARG A 130 19.50 10.37 -18.06
CA ARG A 130 19.41 9.22 -18.98
C ARG A 130 18.41 9.41 -20.12
N GLY A 131 17.75 10.55 -20.20
CA GLY A 131 16.72 10.81 -21.20
C GLY A 131 15.45 9.96 -21.02
N ILE A 132 15.19 9.46 -19.81
CA ILE A 132 13.99 8.68 -19.50
C ILE A 132 12.84 9.65 -19.30
N ASN A 133 11.72 9.42 -20.00
CA ASN A 133 10.47 10.16 -19.80
C ASN A 133 9.85 9.73 -18.44
N TYR A 134 9.96 10.58 -17.41
CA TYR A 134 9.73 10.21 -16.02
C TYR A 134 8.93 11.26 -15.26
N ARG A 135 8.02 10.81 -14.40
CA ARG A 135 7.33 11.58 -13.37
C ARG A 135 7.19 10.80 -12.07
N LEU A 136 7.15 11.51 -10.96
CA LEU A 136 6.80 11.01 -9.65
C LEU A 136 5.40 11.48 -9.31
N CYS A 137 4.54 10.58 -8.83
CA CYS A 137 3.17 10.89 -8.46
C CYS A 137 2.97 10.68 -6.96
N GLU A 138 2.60 11.75 -6.28
CA GLU A 138 2.14 11.73 -4.89
C GLU A 138 0.63 11.52 -4.88
N ASN A 139 0.20 10.35 -4.42
CA ASN A 139 -1.19 9.88 -4.48
C ASN A 139 -2.05 10.32 -3.29
N GLY A 140 -1.79 11.49 -2.74
CA GLY A 140 -2.36 12.01 -1.51
C GLY A 140 -1.40 11.88 -0.34
N PHE A 141 -1.82 12.33 0.83
CA PHE A 141 -1.01 12.32 2.05
C PHE A 141 -1.31 11.09 2.89
N ILE A 142 -0.28 10.30 3.23
CA ILE A 142 -0.46 9.11 4.06
C ILE A 142 -0.82 9.48 5.52
N ASP A 143 -0.39 10.65 6.00
CA ASP A 143 -0.69 11.18 7.32
C ASP A 143 -2.03 11.96 7.39
N ASN A 144 -2.76 12.05 6.27
CA ASN A 144 -4.13 12.53 6.23
C ASN A 144 -5.13 11.36 6.18
N ASP A 145 -6.05 11.29 7.14
CA ASP A 145 -7.01 10.19 7.26
C ASP A 145 -7.92 10.09 6.02
N GLY A 146 -8.41 11.21 5.51
CA GLY A 146 -9.29 11.24 4.35
C GLY A 146 -8.62 10.76 3.07
N ASP A 147 -7.39 11.20 2.80
CA ASP A 147 -6.60 10.76 1.65
C ASP A 147 -6.29 9.26 1.76
N ARG A 148 -5.88 8.81 2.94
CA ARG A 148 -5.57 7.40 3.19
C ARG A 148 -6.79 6.50 3.04
N GLU A 149 -7.94 6.90 3.58
CA GLU A 149 -9.20 6.15 3.41
C GLU A 149 -9.62 6.11 1.94
N LYS A 150 -9.54 7.25 1.24
CA LYS A 150 -9.89 7.33 -0.17
C LYS A 150 -8.97 6.47 -1.03
N PHE A 151 -7.66 6.53 -0.81
CA PHE A 151 -6.68 5.68 -1.48
C PHE A 151 -7.01 4.20 -1.28
N ASN A 152 -7.22 3.78 -0.01
CA ASN A 152 -7.48 2.39 0.34
C ASN A 152 -8.82 1.87 -0.20
N GLY A 153 -9.85 2.70 -0.19
CA GLY A 153 -11.20 2.33 -0.63
C GLY A 153 -11.39 2.30 -2.15
N ASN A 154 -10.54 3.00 -2.92
CA ASN A 154 -10.78 3.23 -4.34
C ASN A 154 -9.56 2.86 -5.21
N LEU A 155 -8.83 1.83 -4.84
CA LEU A 155 -7.59 1.44 -5.52
C LEU A 155 -7.80 1.10 -7.01
N ASP A 156 -8.94 0.49 -7.35
CA ASP A 156 -9.30 0.15 -8.72
C ASP A 156 -9.52 1.40 -9.57
N GLU A 157 -10.22 2.38 -9.03
CA GLU A 157 -10.46 3.65 -9.70
C GLU A 157 -9.13 4.40 -9.91
N LEU A 158 -8.31 4.47 -8.88
CA LEU A 158 -6.98 5.09 -8.97
C LEU A 158 -6.10 4.40 -10.00
N ALA A 159 -6.08 3.08 -10.04
CA ALA A 159 -5.33 2.32 -11.05
C ALA A 159 -5.84 2.58 -12.48
N ARG A 160 -7.16 2.69 -12.68
CA ARG A 160 -7.75 3.03 -13.99
C ARG A 160 -7.40 4.44 -14.44
N ILE A 161 -7.30 5.40 -13.53
CA ILE A 161 -6.84 6.76 -13.83
C ILE A 161 -5.44 6.72 -14.47
N TYR A 162 -4.50 5.95 -13.89
CA TYR A 162 -3.18 5.79 -14.48
C TYR A 162 -3.26 5.20 -15.89
N LEU A 163 -3.98 4.10 -16.07
CA LEU A 163 -4.09 3.45 -17.38
C LEU A 163 -4.69 4.38 -18.44
N GLU A 164 -5.73 5.11 -18.07
CA GLU A 164 -6.39 6.07 -18.97
C GLU A 164 -5.43 7.19 -19.42
N CYS A 165 -4.62 7.73 -18.51
CA CYS A 165 -3.63 8.75 -18.84
C CYS A 165 -2.61 8.30 -19.88
N PHE A 166 -2.34 6.99 -19.97
CA PHE A 166 -1.40 6.41 -20.97
C PHE A 166 -2.10 5.71 -22.12
N GLY A 167 -3.41 5.95 -22.32
CA GLY A 167 -4.17 5.35 -23.40
C GLY A 167 -4.22 3.82 -23.35
N ILE A 168 -4.15 3.24 -22.15
CA ILE A 168 -4.23 1.80 -21.92
C ILE A 168 -5.67 1.47 -21.54
N THR A 169 -6.30 0.59 -22.31
CA THR A 169 -7.64 0.10 -21.96
C THR A 169 -7.50 -0.89 -20.79
N ALA A 170 -8.06 -0.52 -19.65
CA ALA A 170 -8.12 -1.43 -18.53
C ALA A 170 -8.85 -2.71 -18.92
N GLY A 171 -8.17 -3.84 -18.86
CA GLY A 171 -8.81 -5.13 -19.03
C GLY A 171 -9.92 -5.33 -17.98
N SER A 172 -10.89 -6.19 -18.27
CA SER A 172 -11.63 -6.82 -17.18
C SER A 172 -10.60 -7.66 -16.42
N ALA A 173 -10.15 -7.14 -15.29
CA ALA A 173 -9.41 -8.00 -14.37
C ALA A 173 -10.21 -9.29 -14.21
N PRO A 174 -9.57 -10.47 -14.12
CA PRO A 174 -10.21 -11.59 -13.46
C PRO A 174 -10.83 -10.99 -12.22
N ALA A 175 -12.15 -11.17 -12.03
CA ALA A 175 -12.90 -10.52 -10.95
C ALA A 175 -11.97 -10.43 -9.77
N ALA A 176 -11.61 -9.22 -9.36
CA ALA A 176 -10.59 -9.02 -8.36
C ALA A 176 -10.93 -10.03 -7.29
N VAL A 177 -10.01 -10.96 -7.01
CA VAL A 177 -10.17 -11.74 -5.79
C VAL A 177 -10.47 -10.68 -4.78
N PRO A 178 -11.68 -10.61 -4.20
CA PRO A 178 -12.12 -9.46 -3.48
C PRO A 178 -10.99 -9.13 -2.55
N ARG A 179 -10.32 -7.99 -2.79
CA ARG A 179 -9.39 -7.48 -1.80
C ARG A 179 -10.20 -7.52 -0.53
N PRO A 180 -9.72 -8.10 0.59
CA PRO A 180 -10.49 -8.02 1.79
C PRO A 180 -10.81 -6.53 1.97
N GLN A 181 -12.00 -6.11 1.57
CA GLN A 181 -12.63 -4.92 2.14
C GLN A 181 -12.37 -5.05 3.63
N PRO A 182 -12.17 -3.95 4.38
CA PRO A 182 -12.20 -4.06 5.82
C PRO A 182 -13.43 -4.90 6.11
N ALA A 183 -13.19 -6.19 6.39
CA ALA A 183 -14.21 -7.22 6.30
C ALA A 183 -15.39 -6.70 7.10
N GLN A 184 -16.52 -6.47 6.41
CA GLN A 184 -17.80 -6.55 7.10
C GLN A 184 -17.70 -7.83 7.93
N GLN A 185 -17.90 -7.69 9.22
CA GLN A 185 -17.90 -8.77 10.18
C GLN A 185 -18.69 -9.95 9.60
N GLU A 186 -18.00 -10.85 8.89
CA GLU A 186 -18.51 -12.21 8.78
C GLU A 186 -18.28 -12.81 10.16
N THR A 187 -19.32 -12.75 10.97
CA THR A 187 -19.41 -13.57 12.16
C THR A 187 -19.49 -15.01 11.67
N THR A 188 -18.33 -15.62 11.47
CA THR A 188 -18.29 -17.09 11.40
C THR A 188 -18.68 -17.57 12.78
N GLU A 189 -19.79 -18.26 12.90
CA GLU A 189 -20.41 -18.66 14.18
C GLU A 189 -19.48 -19.45 15.12
N ASN A 190 -18.20 -19.63 14.78
CA ASN A 190 -17.24 -20.43 15.52
C ASN A 190 -15.83 -19.88 15.62
N PHE A 191 -15.57 -18.59 15.34
CA PHE A 191 -14.21 -18.03 15.47
C PHE A 191 -13.81 -17.81 16.94
N GLY A 192 -14.73 -17.32 17.77
CA GLY A 192 -14.51 -17.16 19.21
C GLY A 192 -14.18 -18.46 19.94
N GLY A 193 -13.44 -18.38 21.03
CA GLY A 193 -13.05 -19.52 21.85
C GLY A 193 -11.64 -19.44 22.39
N THR A 194 -11.19 -20.49 23.07
CA THR A 194 -9.87 -20.56 23.64
C THR A 194 -8.87 -21.11 22.63
N TYR A 195 -7.75 -20.41 22.47
CA TYR A 195 -6.67 -20.75 21.58
C TYR A 195 -5.37 -20.92 22.37
N ARG A 196 -4.52 -21.84 21.92
CA ARG A 196 -3.16 -22.06 22.44
C ARG A 196 -2.13 -21.51 21.48
N CYS A 197 -1.17 -20.73 21.99
CA CYS A 197 -0.04 -20.24 21.23
C CYS A 197 0.92 -21.39 20.89
N THR A 198 1.37 -21.45 19.64
CA THR A 198 2.28 -22.48 19.11
C THR A 198 3.67 -21.98 18.82
N VAL A 199 3.92 -20.65 18.99
CA VAL A 199 5.19 -19.99 18.70
C VAL A 199 5.78 -19.36 19.96
N ASP A 200 7.10 -19.20 19.99
CA ASP A 200 7.80 -18.75 21.21
C ASP A 200 7.53 -17.29 21.56
N TYR A 201 7.16 -16.46 20.58
CA TYR A 201 6.87 -15.05 20.79
C TYR A 201 5.81 -14.53 19.82
N LEU A 202 4.59 -14.43 20.28
CA LEU A 202 3.46 -13.94 19.52
C LEU A 202 2.99 -12.57 20.03
N ARG A 203 3.20 -11.53 19.23
CA ARG A 203 2.91 -10.15 19.63
C ARG A 203 1.42 -9.88 19.77
N VAL A 204 1.09 -9.21 20.86
CA VAL A 204 -0.24 -8.61 21.10
C VAL A 204 -0.15 -7.12 20.84
N ARG A 205 -1.15 -6.59 20.12
CA ARG A 205 -1.16 -5.20 19.70
C ARG A 205 -2.42 -4.47 20.17
N ASP A 206 -2.35 -3.14 20.17
CA ASP A 206 -3.48 -2.25 20.49
C ASP A 206 -4.44 -2.04 19.30
N ALA A 207 -4.02 -2.40 18.08
CA ALA A 207 -4.82 -2.38 16.86
C ALA A 207 -4.56 -3.63 16.01
N PRO A 208 -5.53 -4.09 15.18
CA PRO A 208 -5.35 -5.22 14.28
C PRO A 208 -4.50 -4.80 13.06
N GLY A 209 -3.41 -5.50 12.81
CA GLY A 209 -2.45 -5.22 11.76
C GLY A 209 -1.03 -5.04 12.30
N LEU A 210 -0.03 -5.05 11.41
CA LEU A 210 1.38 -4.90 11.79
C LEU A 210 1.71 -3.49 12.29
N GLY A 211 0.89 -2.49 11.96
CA GLY A 211 1.02 -1.11 12.42
C GLY A 211 0.56 -0.85 13.85
N GLY A 212 -0.17 -1.78 14.49
CA GLY A 212 -0.54 -1.65 15.90
C GLY A 212 0.68 -1.70 16.81
N THR A 213 0.66 -0.91 17.89
CA THR A 213 1.73 -0.90 18.90
C THR A 213 1.75 -2.22 19.67
N GLU A 214 2.92 -2.83 19.83
CA GLU A 214 3.08 -4.00 20.68
C GLU A 214 2.86 -3.62 22.15
N VAL A 215 1.93 -4.31 22.82
CA VAL A 215 1.52 -4.02 24.20
C VAL A 215 1.71 -5.22 25.13
N ALA A 216 1.90 -6.42 24.57
CA ALA A 216 2.17 -7.67 25.29
C ALA A 216 2.64 -8.76 24.30
N HIS A 217 2.90 -9.94 24.77
CA HIS A 217 3.14 -11.12 23.93
C HIS A 217 2.63 -12.38 24.64
N TYR A 218 2.44 -13.45 23.85
CA TYR A 218 2.21 -14.81 24.31
C TYR A 218 3.37 -15.69 23.89
N SER A 219 3.71 -16.64 24.76
CA SER A 219 4.72 -17.67 24.52
C SER A 219 4.05 -18.99 24.16
N SER A 220 4.82 -19.91 23.59
CA SER A 220 4.35 -21.25 23.25
C SER A 220 3.74 -21.96 24.46
N GLY A 221 2.54 -22.53 24.26
CA GLY A 221 1.77 -23.22 25.30
C GLY A 221 0.79 -22.34 26.07
N GLU A 222 0.94 -21.02 26.08
CA GLU A 222 -0.02 -20.10 26.72
C GLU A 222 -1.33 -20.05 25.95
N THR A 223 -2.42 -19.69 26.65
CA THR A 223 -3.77 -19.66 26.08
C THR A 223 -4.37 -18.27 26.13
N VAL A 224 -5.16 -17.93 25.11
CA VAL A 224 -5.97 -16.72 25.02
C VAL A 224 -7.39 -17.06 24.61
N THR A 225 -8.38 -16.41 25.20
CA THR A 225 -9.79 -16.55 24.77
C THR A 225 -10.14 -15.36 23.88
N LEU A 226 -10.41 -15.66 22.59
CA LEU A 226 -10.77 -14.67 21.60
C LEU A 226 -12.28 -14.48 21.52
N ASP A 227 -12.69 -13.23 21.23
CA ASP A 227 -14.07 -12.91 20.87
C ASP A 227 -14.45 -13.59 19.56
N ASN A 228 -15.75 -13.71 19.29
CA ASN A 228 -16.24 -14.15 17.98
C ASN A 228 -16.12 -13.00 16.95
N TRP A 229 -14.88 -12.56 16.74
CA TRP A 229 -14.50 -11.48 15.85
C TRP A 229 -13.12 -11.72 15.26
N TYR A 230 -12.99 -11.49 13.97
CA TYR A 230 -11.68 -11.46 13.31
C TYR A 230 -11.61 -10.35 12.26
N LYS A 231 -10.41 -9.99 11.88
CA LYS A 231 -10.10 -9.10 10.75
C LYS A 231 -8.90 -9.66 10.00
N ILE A 232 -8.95 -9.60 8.67
CA ILE A 232 -7.78 -9.85 7.85
C ILE A 232 -7.08 -8.51 7.60
N ALA A 233 -5.82 -8.40 8.01
CA ALA A 233 -4.98 -7.23 7.77
C ALA A 233 -3.53 -7.69 7.62
N ASP A 234 -2.80 -7.05 6.71
CA ASP A 234 -1.36 -7.27 6.46
C ASP A 234 -0.97 -8.73 6.23
N GLY A 235 -1.86 -9.49 5.56
CA GLY A 235 -1.63 -10.91 5.26
C GLY A 235 -1.88 -11.86 6.42
N TYR A 236 -2.45 -11.40 7.54
CA TYR A 236 -2.75 -12.19 8.73
C TYR A 236 -4.22 -12.14 9.09
N VAL A 237 -4.71 -13.22 9.73
CA VAL A 237 -6.01 -13.26 10.42
C VAL A 237 -5.78 -12.79 11.86
N TRP A 238 -6.39 -11.67 12.24
CA TRP A 238 -6.30 -11.07 13.56
C TRP A 238 -7.52 -11.41 14.39
N GLY A 239 -7.33 -11.99 15.57
CA GLY A 239 -8.36 -12.14 16.59
C GLY A 239 -8.34 -11.00 17.60
N ARG A 240 -9.44 -10.83 18.31
CA ARG A 240 -9.63 -9.79 19.33
C ARG A 240 -10.01 -10.41 20.66
N TYR A 241 -9.56 -9.78 21.76
CA TYR A 241 -9.96 -10.12 23.12
C TYR A 241 -9.86 -8.92 24.05
N THR A 242 -10.48 -9.00 25.22
CA THR A 242 -10.34 -8.00 26.28
C THR A 242 -9.20 -8.38 27.20
N GLY A 243 -8.15 -7.56 27.27
CA GLY A 243 -7.01 -7.77 28.18
C GLY A 243 -7.35 -7.48 29.64
N TYR A 244 -6.47 -7.85 30.58
CA TYR A 244 -6.66 -7.63 32.01
C TYR A 244 -6.89 -6.16 32.41
N SER A 245 -6.42 -5.20 31.62
CA SER A 245 -6.65 -3.78 31.80
C SER A 245 -8.04 -3.31 31.37
N GLY A 246 -8.88 -4.20 30.84
CA GLY A 246 -10.16 -3.86 30.22
C GLY A 246 -10.03 -3.31 28.80
N ALA A 247 -8.82 -3.13 28.28
CA ALA A 247 -8.60 -2.62 26.95
C ALA A 247 -8.69 -3.74 25.89
N THR A 248 -9.21 -3.40 24.71
CA THR A 248 -9.23 -4.30 23.56
C THR A 248 -7.80 -4.59 23.08
N ARG A 249 -7.53 -5.85 22.79
CA ARG A 249 -6.25 -6.37 22.33
C ARG A 249 -6.44 -7.19 21.08
N TYR A 250 -5.40 -7.21 20.23
CA TYR A 250 -5.40 -7.91 18.97
C TYR A 250 -4.17 -8.81 18.84
N ILE A 251 -4.37 -10.00 18.29
CA ILE A 251 -3.32 -11.01 18.14
C ILE A 251 -3.50 -11.72 16.81
N ALA A 252 -2.41 -11.99 16.09
CA ALA A 252 -2.46 -12.74 14.84
C ALA A 252 -2.72 -14.22 15.13
N VAL A 253 -3.80 -14.77 14.57
CA VAL A 253 -4.13 -16.20 14.71
C VAL A 253 -3.30 -17.04 13.75
N GLY A 254 -3.05 -16.52 12.54
CA GLY A 254 -2.25 -17.17 11.52
C GLY A 254 -2.14 -16.30 10.27
N LYS A 255 -1.49 -16.82 9.24
CA LYS A 255 -1.44 -16.17 7.91
C LYS A 255 -2.77 -16.33 7.19
N ALA A 256 -3.18 -15.30 6.43
CA ALA A 256 -4.40 -15.33 5.63
C ALA A 256 -4.19 -16.11 4.32
N THR A 257 -3.86 -17.38 4.42
CA THR A 257 -3.55 -18.27 3.27
C THR A 257 -4.76 -19.01 2.73
N GLY A 258 -5.94 -18.89 3.38
CA GLY A 258 -7.14 -19.67 3.09
C GLY A 258 -7.05 -21.15 3.53
N LYS A 259 -5.98 -21.53 4.23
CA LYS A 259 -5.78 -22.84 4.86
C LYS A 259 -5.37 -22.64 6.32
N PRO A 260 -6.34 -22.54 7.25
CA PRO A 260 -6.04 -22.18 8.64
C PRO A 260 -5.15 -23.18 9.40
N GLU A 261 -5.01 -24.42 8.94
CA GLU A 261 -4.36 -25.48 9.72
C GLU A 261 -2.83 -25.60 9.54
N ALA A 262 -2.22 -24.92 8.54
CA ALA A 262 -0.80 -25.16 8.23
C ALA A 262 0.19 -24.10 8.77
N ASP A 263 -0.30 -22.88 9.07
CA ASP A 263 0.52 -21.72 9.42
C ASP A 263 0.00 -20.97 10.65
N ASP A 264 -0.85 -21.59 11.46
CA ASP A 264 -1.50 -20.94 12.59
C ASP A 264 -0.53 -20.73 13.75
N TYR A 265 -0.47 -19.50 14.23
CA TYR A 265 0.24 -19.15 15.46
C TYR A 265 -0.59 -19.46 16.71
N LEU A 266 -1.90 -19.58 16.52
CA LEU A 266 -2.86 -19.92 17.57
C LEU A 266 -3.73 -21.09 17.08
N VAL A 267 -3.77 -22.18 17.85
CA VAL A 267 -4.62 -23.34 17.59
C VAL A 267 -5.78 -23.37 18.57
N LYS A 268 -7.01 -23.48 18.06
CA LYS A 268 -8.21 -23.54 18.88
C LYS A 268 -8.23 -24.81 19.71
N VAL A 269 -8.48 -24.70 21.02
CA VAL A 269 -8.45 -25.81 21.99
C VAL A 269 -9.73 -25.96 22.79
N GLY A 270 -10.70 -25.08 22.61
CA GLY A 270 -11.99 -25.13 23.29
C GLY A 270 -12.98 -24.09 22.82
#